data_84e51f67dae8bce7c5b3abbb9de67ae2
#
_entry.id   84e51f67dae8bce7c5b3abbb9de67ae2
#
_cell.length_a   1.000
_cell.length_b   1.000
_cell.length_c   1.000
_cell.angle_alpha   90.00
_cell.angle_beta   90.00
_cell.angle_gamma   90.00
#
_symmetry.space_group_name_H-M   'P 1'
#
loop_
_entity.id
_entity.type
_entity.pdbx_description
1 polymer ?
#
loop_
_entity_poly.entity_id
_entity_poly.type
_entity_poly.pdbx_seq_one_letter_code
_entity_poly.pdbx_strand_id
1 'polypeptide(L)'
;MLAWIRAGALAALLLGGVLAAAGGAEARTVRWAASGDPNTLDPHSQNVGTVTMVLQQIYEGLVTRNPDLSPAPGLATSWSQEEPTRWRFNLRQGVRFHGGEPFTAEDVVFSFARAQQPTSNFGIFVDTIDHAVAVDERTVDIVTKVPDPILPNKIISVYMMSKPWSEAHNATRPQNTRAREETHTVRNTNGTGPYRLAVREPDVRTVMARNDAWWGWQGQQGEQPPGNVTEIVYRPIASDATRIAALLSGEVDFVLDPPLQDLNRLRSASGVKVLEGPEVRTLYIVFDVGRDELLYSDVKGRNPFKDLRVRQALYQAIDIQAIHRTTMRGQSVVTGSLIPEQVNGYVREEDVRLPYDQARARALLAEAGYPNGFQVTLDCPNNRYINDEQICQAITAMWARVGVRTSLRSQPIAPFFAQIQRDDTSVYLLGWGVPTLDALYSFQSLLASRDGGPGDGIWNFGRYSNQRMDELIARMKTETGPARQAAIREALKLYREDVPHVPLHHQMIPWAMRTNLTIPHAANNQPYFRWAVMN
;
A
#
# COMPACT_ATOMS: atom_id res chain seq x y z
N MET A 1 47.40 7.02 80.57
CA MET A 1 46.13 7.36 79.95
C MET A 1 46.35 8.43 78.92
N LEU A 2 46.61 8.09 77.73
CA LEU A 2 46.61 8.97 76.57
C LEU A 2 47.46 8.27 75.46
N ALA A 3 46.86 7.40 74.75
CA ALA A 3 47.45 6.88 73.50
C ALA A 3 46.51 5.85 72.90
N TRP A 4 45.44 6.31 72.29
CA TRP A 4 44.57 5.47 71.42
C TRP A 4 43.55 6.32 70.63
N ILE A 5 43.99 7.41 69.98
CA ILE A 5 43.13 8.13 69.01
C ILE A 5 44.09 8.70 67.92
N ARG A 6 44.53 7.91 67.00
CA ARG A 6 45.14 8.35 65.70
C ARG A 6 45.41 7.15 64.78
N ALA A 7 44.38 6.43 64.40
CA ALA A 7 44.49 5.43 63.33
C ALA A 7 43.10 5.11 62.74
N GLY A 8 42.38 6.13 62.29
CA GLY A 8 41.02 5.95 61.78
C GLY A 8 40.63 6.93 60.68
N ALA A 9 41.56 7.66 60.04
CA ALA A 9 41.22 8.74 59.16
C ALA A 9 41.91 8.70 57.76
N LEU A 10 42.39 7.54 57.31
CA LEU A 10 43.05 7.42 55.98
C LEU A 10 42.54 6.27 55.10
N ALA A 11 41.45 5.60 55.44
CA ALA A 11 40.88 4.51 54.61
C ALA A 11 39.51 4.86 53.95
N ALA A 12 39.08 6.13 53.98
CA ALA A 12 37.77 6.56 53.44
C ALA A 12 37.88 7.42 52.16
N LEU A 13 39.01 7.51 51.51
CA LEU A 13 39.23 8.41 50.34
C LEU A 13 39.64 7.71 49.04
N LEU A 14 39.45 6.38 48.91
CA LEU A 14 39.77 5.65 47.70
C LEU A 14 38.60 4.78 47.12
N LEU A 15 37.34 5.01 47.56
CA LEU A 15 36.17 4.34 46.99
C LEU A 15 35.19 5.33 46.35
N GLY A 16 35.62 6.52 45.96
CA GLY A 16 34.81 7.55 45.33
C GLY A 16 35.27 7.87 43.91
N GLY A 17 35.21 6.94 42.96
CA GLY A 17 35.71 7.32 41.66
C GLY A 17 35.60 6.32 40.53
N VAL A 18 34.55 5.53 40.42
CA VAL A 18 34.13 4.92 39.15
C VAL A 18 32.62 4.80 39.14
N LEU A 19 31.92 5.91 39.26
CA LEU A 19 30.64 6.04 38.55
C LEU A 19 31.02 6.36 37.11
N ALA A 20 31.33 5.32 36.32
CA ALA A 20 31.33 5.40 34.89
C ALA A 20 29.96 5.97 34.52
N ALA A 21 29.94 7.18 34.00
CA ALA A 21 28.83 7.72 33.26
C ALA A 21 28.53 6.71 32.16
N ALA A 22 27.61 5.79 32.40
CA ALA A 22 26.84 5.20 31.34
C ALA A 22 26.12 6.40 30.71
N GLY A 23 26.76 6.99 29.70
CA GLY A 23 26.15 7.97 28.84
C GLY A 23 24.89 7.30 28.27
N GLY A 24 23.76 7.55 28.90
CA GLY A 24 22.47 7.14 28.38
C GLY A 24 22.39 7.74 26.97
N ALA A 25 22.39 6.91 25.96
CA ALA A 25 22.13 7.36 24.61
C ALA A 25 20.83 8.14 24.67
N GLU A 26 20.89 9.43 24.33
CA GLU A 26 19.73 10.32 24.36
C GLU A 26 18.61 9.67 23.58
N ALA A 27 17.45 9.47 24.21
CA ALA A 27 16.33 8.79 23.58
C ALA A 27 15.84 9.62 22.38
N ARG A 28 15.99 9.07 21.18
CA ARG A 28 15.53 9.70 19.94
C ARG A 28 14.15 9.17 19.61
N THR A 29 13.15 9.79 20.23
CA THR A 29 11.75 9.44 20.06
C THR A 29 11.15 10.18 18.89
N VAL A 30 10.54 9.45 17.94
CA VAL A 30 9.68 10.02 16.89
C VAL A 30 8.22 9.87 17.28
N ARG A 31 7.53 10.99 17.44
CA ARG A 31 6.09 11.05 17.68
C ARG A 31 5.38 11.19 16.32
N TRP A 32 4.68 10.15 15.93
CA TRP A 32 4.07 10.00 14.62
C TRP A 32 2.54 10.00 14.73
N ALA A 33 1.85 10.80 13.91
CA ALA A 33 0.40 10.85 13.85
C ALA A 33 -0.13 10.51 12.45
N ALA A 34 -1.23 9.74 12.42
CA ALA A 34 -2.07 9.51 11.26
C ALA A 34 -3.55 9.50 11.68
N SER A 35 -4.48 9.42 10.72
CA SER A 35 -5.91 9.58 10.98
C SER A 35 -6.58 8.39 11.68
N GLY A 36 -6.05 7.16 11.50
CA GLY A 36 -6.67 5.93 12.00
C GLY A 36 -5.77 5.15 12.95
N ASP A 37 -6.37 4.35 13.83
CA ASP A 37 -5.66 3.39 14.68
C ASP A 37 -5.65 2.01 14.02
N PRO A 38 -4.56 1.20 14.11
CA PRO A 38 -4.61 -0.20 13.73
C PRO A 38 -5.56 -0.96 14.66
N ASN A 39 -6.64 -1.50 14.11
CA ASN A 39 -7.63 -2.25 14.88
C ASN A 39 -7.17 -3.67 15.25
N THR A 40 -6.03 -4.09 14.75
CA THR A 40 -5.36 -5.36 15.04
C THR A 40 -3.87 -5.24 14.82
N LEU A 41 -3.09 -6.05 15.55
CA LEU A 41 -1.66 -6.25 15.30
C LEU A 41 -1.37 -7.64 14.74
N ASP A 42 -2.41 -8.38 14.29
CA ASP A 42 -2.26 -9.65 13.61
C ASP A 42 -1.73 -9.44 12.18
N PRO A 43 -0.55 -9.97 11.83
CA PRO A 43 0.11 -9.66 10.57
C PRO A 43 -0.56 -10.26 9.33
N HIS A 44 -1.51 -11.19 9.48
CA HIS A 44 -2.22 -11.81 8.35
C HIS A 44 -3.72 -11.54 8.34
N SER A 45 -4.24 -10.76 9.30
CA SER A 45 -5.67 -10.51 9.44
C SER A 45 -6.19 -9.45 8.49
N GLN A 46 -5.49 -8.32 8.36
CA GLN A 46 -5.95 -7.18 7.55
C GLN A 46 -4.86 -6.58 6.67
N ASN A 47 -5.10 -6.56 5.37
CA ASN A 47 -4.26 -5.87 4.39
C ASN A 47 -4.78 -4.44 4.15
N VAL A 48 -4.63 -3.58 5.16
CA VAL A 48 -4.98 -2.15 5.10
C VAL A 48 -3.82 -1.27 5.58
N GLY A 49 -3.66 -0.09 4.97
CA GLY A 49 -2.51 0.78 5.20
C GLY A 49 -2.27 1.13 6.68
N THR A 50 -3.32 1.43 7.44
CA THR A 50 -3.24 1.76 8.87
C THR A 50 -2.69 0.61 9.75
N VAL A 51 -2.88 -0.62 9.34
CA VAL A 51 -2.34 -1.81 10.02
C VAL A 51 -0.92 -2.09 9.54
N THR A 52 -0.72 -2.15 8.21
CA THR A 52 0.57 -2.54 7.62
C THR A 52 1.69 -1.56 7.95
N MET A 53 1.42 -0.24 8.02
CA MET A 53 2.44 0.77 8.35
C MET A 53 3.00 0.64 9.79
N VAL A 54 2.23 0.08 10.73
CA VAL A 54 2.69 -0.22 12.08
C VAL A 54 3.39 -1.57 12.11
N LEU A 55 2.79 -2.59 11.48
CA LEU A 55 3.32 -3.96 11.51
C LEU A 55 4.68 -4.10 10.83
N GLN A 56 4.96 -3.34 9.77
CA GLN A 56 6.27 -3.37 9.10
C GLN A 56 7.44 -2.84 9.96
N GLN A 57 7.15 -2.16 11.08
CA GLN A 57 8.19 -1.79 12.04
C GLN A 57 8.54 -2.96 12.96
N ILE A 58 7.62 -3.93 13.10
CA ILE A 58 7.67 -5.02 14.09
C ILE A 58 8.00 -6.36 13.44
N TYR A 59 7.43 -6.63 12.27
CA TYR A 59 7.57 -7.89 11.54
C TYR A 59 8.39 -7.72 10.27
N GLU A 60 8.92 -8.84 9.77
CA GLU A 60 9.65 -8.90 8.51
C GLU A 60 9.13 -10.04 7.63
N GLY A 61 9.23 -9.85 6.30
CA GLY A 61 9.04 -10.90 5.30
C GLY A 61 10.35 -11.55 4.88
N LEU A 62 10.29 -12.57 4.04
CA LEU A 62 11.48 -13.16 3.40
C LEU A 62 12.19 -12.12 2.53
N VAL A 63 11.41 -11.35 1.79
CA VAL A 63 11.86 -10.23 0.95
C VAL A 63 11.39 -8.93 1.58
N THR A 64 12.19 -7.89 1.50
CA THR A 64 11.86 -6.52 1.93
C THR A 64 11.99 -5.54 0.77
N ARG A 65 11.93 -4.25 1.03
CA ARG A 65 12.09 -3.19 0.02
C ARG A 65 13.23 -2.24 0.36
N ASN A 66 13.90 -1.78 -0.67
CA ASN A 66 14.74 -0.59 -0.63
C ASN A 66 13.86 0.69 -0.59
N PRO A 67 14.44 1.88 -0.33
CA PRO A 67 13.69 3.15 -0.37
C PRO A 67 13.01 3.46 -1.72
N ASP A 68 13.58 2.99 -2.83
CA ASP A 68 13.01 3.08 -4.18
C ASP A 68 11.92 2.03 -4.46
N LEU A 69 11.56 1.25 -3.43
CA LEU A 69 10.61 0.14 -3.45
C LEU A 69 11.06 -1.11 -4.23
N SER A 70 12.27 -1.17 -4.77
CA SER A 70 12.82 -2.40 -5.35
C SER A 70 12.91 -3.51 -4.29
N PRO A 71 12.72 -4.79 -4.68
CA PRO A 71 12.85 -5.91 -3.73
C PRO A 71 14.29 -6.03 -3.23
N ALA A 72 14.43 -6.32 -1.95
CA ALA A 72 15.70 -6.47 -1.26
C ALA A 72 15.69 -7.68 -0.31
N PRO A 73 16.87 -8.24 0.03
CA PRO A 73 16.98 -9.29 1.04
C PRO A 73 16.40 -8.86 2.39
N GLY A 74 15.46 -9.66 2.91
CA GLY A 74 14.91 -9.55 4.25
C GLY A 74 15.39 -10.70 5.13
N LEU A 75 14.45 -11.53 5.58
CA LEU A 75 14.77 -12.77 6.30
C LEU A 75 15.34 -13.85 5.37
N ALA A 76 15.18 -13.74 4.06
CA ALA A 76 15.98 -14.46 3.08
C ALA A 76 17.14 -13.58 2.61
N THR A 77 18.35 -14.17 2.51
CA THR A 77 19.55 -13.49 2.00
C THR A 77 19.63 -13.54 0.48
N SER A 78 18.99 -14.54 -0.13
CA SER A 78 18.91 -14.72 -1.59
C SER A 78 17.74 -15.64 -1.94
N TRP A 79 17.32 -15.59 -3.20
CA TRP A 79 16.33 -16.49 -3.76
C TRP A 79 16.61 -16.76 -5.24
N SER A 80 16.13 -17.91 -5.72
CA SER A 80 16.22 -18.33 -7.13
C SER A 80 14.99 -19.11 -7.53
N GLN A 81 14.61 -19.00 -8.79
CA GLN A 81 13.58 -19.84 -9.37
C GLN A 81 14.24 -21.11 -9.91
N GLU A 82 14.07 -22.23 -9.18
CA GLU A 82 14.68 -23.53 -9.54
C GLU A 82 13.88 -24.23 -10.66
N GLU A 83 12.56 -24.04 -10.66
CA GLU A 83 11.62 -24.54 -11.65
C GLU A 83 10.52 -23.49 -11.89
N PRO A 84 9.76 -23.53 -12.96
CA PRO A 84 8.70 -22.57 -13.22
C PRO A 84 7.70 -22.40 -12.06
N THR A 85 7.52 -23.46 -11.26
CA THR A 85 6.62 -23.51 -10.10
C THR A 85 7.34 -23.67 -8.76
N ARG A 86 8.67 -23.51 -8.70
CA ARG A 86 9.42 -23.66 -7.47
C ARG A 86 10.46 -22.58 -7.28
N TRP A 87 10.32 -21.82 -6.21
CA TRP A 87 11.25 -20.81 -5.76
C TRP A 87 11.96 -21.24 -4.51
N ARG A 88 13.31 -21.16 -4.50
CA ARG A 88 14.16 -21.46 -3.34
C ARG A 88 14.60 -20.19 -2.66
N PHE A 89 14.49 -20.16 -1.32
CA PHE A 89 14.91 -19.05 -0.47
C PHE A 89 15.95 -19.53 0.54
N ASN A 90 17.12 -18.86 0.60
CA ASN A 90 18.15 -19.09 1.58
C ASN A 90 17.96 -18.14 2.76
N LEU A 91 17.73 -18.68 3.97
CA LEU A 91 17.37 -17.91 5.15
C LEU A 91 18.57 -17.28 5.85
N ARG A 92 18.36 -16.10 6.41
CA ARG A 92 19.34 -15.37 7.22
C ARG A 92 19.58 -16.10 8.54
N GLN A 93 20.87 -16.24 8.88
CA GLN A 93 21.29 -16.94 10.09
C GLN A 93 21.32 -16.02 11.31
N GLY A 94 21.10 -16.59 12.51
CA GLY A 94 21.22 -15.88 13.78
C GLY A 94 20.08 -14.91 14.10
N VAL A 95 19.04 -14.84 13.27
CA VAL A 95 17.85 -14.02 13.54
C VAL A 95 17.04 -14.63 14.70
N ARG A 96 16.54 -13.76 15.57
CA ARG A 96 15.65 -14.14 16.67
C ARG A 96 14.39 -13.29 16.63
N PHE A 97 13.29 -13.91 17.03
CA PHE A 97 12.05 -13.19 17.36
C PHE A 97 12.24 -12.32 18.60
N HIS A 98 11.39 -11.35 18.81
CA HIS A 98 11.44 -10.43 19.96
C HIS A 98 11.30 -11.17 21.31
N GLY A 99 10.63 -12.32 21.32
CA GLY A 99 10.54 -13.22 22.47
C GLY A 99 11.82 -14.02 22.75
N GLY A 100 12.79 -14.01 21.82
CA GLY A 100 14.07 -14.68 21.94
C GLY A 100 14.18 -16.01 21.20
N GLU A 101 13.09 -16.55 20.64
CA GLU A 101 13.07 -17.79 19.86
C GLU A 101 13.88 -17.61 18.56
N PRO A 102 14.62 -18.62 18.10
CA PRO A 102 15.33 -18.55 16.82
C PRO A 102 14.31 -18.55 15.65
N PHE A 103 14.61 -17.80 14.60
CA PHE A 103 13.89 -17.87 13.32
C PHE A 103 14.41 -19.07 12.51
N THR A 104 13.50 -19.89 12.01
CA THR A 104 13.79 -21.15 11.30
C THR A 104 12.91 -21.32 10.05
N ALA A 105 13.24 -22.30 9.23
CA ALA A 105 12.43 -22.71 8.07
C ALA A 105 11.01 -23.14 8.44
N GLU A 106 10.80 -23.72 9.63
CA GLU A 106 9.48 -24.10 10.12
C GLU A 106 8.57 -22.91 10.37
N ASP A 107 9.12 -21.76 10.78
CA ASP A 107 8.36 -20.52 10.96
C ASP A 107 7.89 -19.96 9.61
N VAL A 108 8.69 -20.16 8.55
CA VAL A 108 8.30 -19.79 7.18
C VAL A 108 7.15 -20.65 6.69
N VAL A 109 7.28 -21.97 6.81
CA VAL A 109 6.22 -22.93 6.44
C VAL A 109 4.92 -22.62 7.17
N PHE A 110 5.00 -22.41 8.49
CA PHE A 110 3.87 -22.02 9.33
C PHE A 110 3.23 -20.70 8.86
N SER A 111 4.03 -19.68 8.58
CA SER A 111 3.53 -18.35 8.23
C SER A 111 2.79 -18.34 6.88
N PHE A 112 3.30 -19.04 5.87
CA PHE A 112 2.60 -19.19 4.59
C PHE A 112 1.31 -19.98 4.73
N ALA A 113 1.33 -21.12 5.44
CA ALA A 113 0.12 -21.90 5.71
C ALA A 113 -0.93 -21.08 6.48
N ARG A 114 -0.49 -20.22 7.43
CA ARG A 114 -1.36 -19.30 8.15
C ARG A 114 -1.95 -18.22 7.25
N ALA A 115 -1.16 -17.62 6.38
CA ALA A 115 -1.61 -16.57 5.44
C ALA A 115 -2.62 -17.11 4.40
N GLN A 116 -2.62 -18.40 4.11
CA GLN A 116 -3.57 -19.07 3.20
C GLN A 116 -4.93 -19.41 3.84
N GLN A 117 -5.09 -19.25 5.16
CA GLN A 117 -6.34 -19.61 5.84
C GLN A 117 -7.49 -18.67 5.46
N PRO A 118 -8.75 -19.14 5.53
CA PRO A 118 -9.93 -18.36 5.10
C PRO A 118 -10.16 -17.05 5.86
N THR A 119 -9.62 -16.90 7.06
CA THR A 119 -9.71 -15.69 7.87
C THR A 119 -8.65 -14.65 7.51
N SER A 120 -7.69 -14.98 6.66
CA SER A 120 -6.64 -14.09 6.17
C SER A 120 -7.15 -13.15 5.08
N ASN A 121 -6.75 -11.88 5.12
CA ASN A 121 -6.93 -10.94 4.01
C ASN A 121 -5.68 -10.83 3.11
N PHE A 122 -4.72 -11.74 3.28
CA PHE A 122 -3.48 -11.81 2.49
C PHE A 122 -3.57 -12.82 1.34
N GLY A 123 -4.73 -13.44 1.13
CA GLY A 123 -4.96 -14.43 0.08
C GLY A 123 -4.44 -14.01 -1.29
N ILE A 124 -4.62 -12.75 -1.68
CA ILE A 124 -4.14 -12.20 -2.96
C ILE A 124 -2.62 -12.29 -3.15
N PHE A 125 -1.83 -12.36 -2.07
CA PHE A 125 -0.38 -12.49 -2.14
C PHE A 125 0.10 -13.94 -2.13
N VAL A 126 -0.79 -14.88 -1.77
CA VAL A 126 -0.48 -16.31 -1.61
C VAL A 126 -1.39 -17.22 -2.44
N ASP A 127 -2.23 -16.67 -3.31
CA ASP A 127 -3.21 -17.38 -4.13
C ASP A 127 -2.59 -18.44 -5.06
N THR A 128 -1.44 -18.11 -5.64
CA THR A 128 -0.66 -19.00 -6.51
C THR A 128 0.15 -20.03 -5.73
N ILE A 129 0.40 -19.81 -4.43
CA ILE A 129 1.19 -20.73 -3.62
C ILE A 129 0.37 -21.99 -3.33
N ASP A 130 0.96 -23.16 -3.61
CA ASP A 130 0.44 -24.44 -3.17
C ASP A 130 0.86 -24.67 -1.71
N HIS A 131 2.15 -24.75 -1.46
CA HIS A 131 2.71 -24.90 -0.11
C HIS A 131 4.15 -24.36 -0.04
N ALA A 132 4.61 -24.15 1.19
CA ALA A 132 6.03 -23.98 1.50
C ALA A 132 6.57 -25.24 2.17
N VAL A 133 7.82 -25.60 1.90
CA VAL A 133 8.47 -26.77 2.49
C VAL A 133 9.88 -26.44 2.95
N ALA A 134 10.21 -26.81 4.18
CA ALA A 134 11.56 -26.73 4.70
C ALA A 134 12.43 -27.81 4.03
N VAL A 135 13.45 -27.39 3.28
CA VAL A 135 14.47 -28.28 2.71
C VAL A 135 15.46 -28.67 3.79
N ASP A 136 15.86 -27.71 4.58
CA ASP A 136 16.69 -27.83 5.80
C ASP A 136 16.39 -26.64 6.74
N GLU A 137 17.14 -26.48 7.82
CA GLU A 137 16.96 -25.40 8.80
C GLU A 137 17.12 -23.97 8.18
N ARG A 138 17.75 -23.85 7.01
CA ARG A 138 18.20 -22.59 6.38
C ARG A 138 17.65 -22.38 4.98
N THR A 139 16.93 -23.35 4.46
CA THR A 139 16.46 -23.34 3.06
C THR A 139 15.00 -23.73 3.02
N VAL A 140 14.22 -22.90 2.33
CA VAL A 140 12.78 -23.14 2.11
C VAL A 140 12.50 -23.07 0.62
N ASP A 141 11.74 -24.03 0.12
CA ASP A 141 11.14 -23.98 -1.20
C ASP A 141 9.68 -23.53 -1.07
N ILE A 142 9.28 -22.56 -1.88
CA ILE A 142 7.88 -22.18 -2.07
C ILE A 142 7.43 -22.74 -3.40
N VAL A 143 6.50 -23.70 -3.35
CA VAL A 143 5.91 -24.37 -4.50
C VAL A 143 4.63 -23.65 -4.88
N THR A 144 4.48 -23.33 -6.16
CA THR A 144 3.30 -22.64 -6.70
C THR A 144 2.48 -23.61 -7.57
N LYS A 145 1.16 -23.42 -7.61
CA LYS A 145 0.21 -24.19 -8.43
C LYS A 145 0.39 -23.96 -9.92
N VAL A 146 0.87 -22.77 -10.27
CA VAL A 146 1.15 -22.30 -11.63
C VAL A 146 2.44 -21.47 -11.60
N PRO A 147 3.12 -21.25 -12.73
CA PRO A 147 4.27 -20.35 -12.78
C PRO A 147 3.92 -18.98 -12.22
N ASP A 148 4.78 -18.44 -11.34
CA ASP A 148 4.62 -17.10 -10.75
C ASP A 148 5.97 -16.35 -10.76
N PRO A 149 6.29 -15.63 -11.85
CA PRO A 149 7.56 -14.94 -12.00
C PRO A 149 7.72 -13.73 -11.08
N ILE A 150 6.64 -13.28 -10.43
CA ILE A 150 6.64 -12.13 -9.51
C ILE A 150 6.47 -12.54 -8.05
N LEU A 151 6.57 -13.84 -7.75
CA LEU A 151 6.40 -14.35 -6.39
C LEU A 151 7.22 -13.57 -5.34
N PRO A 152 8.52 -13.25 -5.53
CA PRO A 152 9.28 -12.48 -4.55
C PRO A 152 8.65 -11.12 -4.23
N ASN A 153 8.06 -10.45 -5.22
CA ASN A 153 7.39 -9.16 -5.03
C ASN A 153 6.03 -9.30 -4.32
N LYS A 154 5.30 -10.39 -4.57
CA LYS A 154 4.00 -10.67 -3.93
C LYS A 154 4.16 -10.91 -2.44
N ILE A 155 5.15 -11.69 -2.03
CA ILE A 155 5.33 -12.15 -0.65
C ILE A 155 6.00 -11.13 0.30
N ILE A 156 6.39 -9.95 -0.18
CA ILE A 156 7.02 -8.90 0.66
C ILE A 156 6.14 -8.53 1.86
N SER A 157 4.83 -8.53 1.69
CA SER A 157 3.87 -8.21 2.75
C SER A 157 3.47 -9.42 3.60
N VAL A 158 3.93 -10.62 3.27
CA VAL A 158 3.68 -11.83 4.07
C VAL A 158 4.73 -11.89 5.18
N TYR A 159 4.36 -11.47 6.37
CA TYR A 159 5.25 -11.38 7.51
C TYR A 159 5.43 -12.73 8.20
N MET A 160 6.65 -13.00 8.68
CA MET A 160 6.97 -14.25 9.37
C MET A 160 6.59 -14.17 10.85
N MET A 161 5.98 -15.24 11.36
CA MET A 161 5.57 -15.41 12.76
C MET A 161 6.29 -16.61 13.38
N SER A 162 6.61 -16.51 14.65
CA SER A 162 7.11 -17.65 15.41
C SER A 162 6.02 -18.71 15.58
N LYS A 163 6.26 -19.92 15.08
CA LYS A 163 5.36 -21.05 15.24
C LYS A 163 5.16 -21.41 16.72
N PRO A 164 6.22 -21.60 17.54
CA PRO A 164 6.06 -21.93 18.96
C PRO A 164 5.30 -20.85 19.73
N TRP A 165 5.58 -19.57 19.49
CA TRP A 165 4.84 -18.49 20.12
C TRP A 165 3.37 -18.48 19.72
N SER A 166 3.09 -18.69 18.45
CA SER A 166 1.71 -18.73 17.94
C SER A 166 0.90 -19.87 18.52
N GLU A 167 1.51 -21.04 18.67
CA GLU A 167 0.90 -22.22 19.32
C GLU A 167 0.63 -21.95 20.80
N ALA A 168 1.61 -21.38 21.53
CA ALA A 168 1.47 -21.07 22.96
C ALA A 168 0.37 -20.04 23.27
N HIS A 169 0.02 -19.17 22.30
CA HIS A 169 -0.93 -18.07 22.49
C HIS A 169 -2.23 -18.24 21.70
N ASN A 170 -2.52 -19.46 21.16
CA ASN A 170 -3.69 -19.74 20.33
C ASN A 170 -3.81 -18.78 19.10
N ALA A 171 -2.66 -18.42 18.51
CA ALA A 171 -2.54 -17.51 17.38
C ALA A 171 -2.22 -18.23 16.06
N THR A 172 -2.51 -19.51 15.96
CA THR A 172 -2.20 -20.35 14.78
C THR A 172 -3.06 -20.04 13.55
N ARG A 173 -4.13 -19.28 13.72
CA ARG A 173 -4.94 -18.73 12.63
C ARG A 173 -5.01 -17.21 12.69
N PRO A 174 -5.21 -16.52 11.55
CA PRO A 174 -5.46 -15.08 11.54
C PRO A 174 -6.76 -14.75 12.27
N GLN A 175 -6.77 -13.58 12.93
CA GLN A 175 -7.98 -13.05 13.54
C GLN A 175 -9.11 -12.90 12.51
N ASN A 176 -10.30 -13.34 12.85
CA ASN A 176 -11.50 -13.08 12.06
C ASN A 176 -12.08 -11.70 12.40
N THR A 177 -11.71 -10.68 11.64
CA THR A 177 -12.18 -9.31 11.86
C THR A 177 -13.66 -9.11 11.59
N ARG A 178 -14.28 -9.93 10.70
CA ARG A 178 -15.72 -9.88 10.43
C ARG A 178 -16.53 -10.35 11.65
N ALA A 179 -16.00 -11.30 12.41
CA ALA A 179 -16.60 -11.77 13.66
C ALA A 179 -16.31 -10.86 14.86
N ARG A 180 -15.52 -9.80 14.71
CA ARG A 180 -15.04 -8.91 15.80
C ARG A 180 -14.37 -9.70 16.93
N GLU A 181 -13.63 -10.73 16.57
CA GLU A 181 -12.98 -11.63 17.49
C GLU A 181 -11.83 -10.93 18.21
N GLU A 182 -11.72 -11.10 19.51
CA GLU A 182 -10.57 -10.65 20.28
C GLU A 182 -9.59 -11.82 20.43
N THR A 183 -8.47 -11.77 19.73
CA THR A 183 -7.38 -12.76 19.80
C THR A 183 -6.15 -12.15 20.45
N HIS A 184 -5.21 -12.99 20.88
CA HIS A 184 -3.95 -12.52 21.49
C HIS A 184 -3.20 -11.55 20.57
N THR A 185 -3.22 -11.78 19.26
CA THR A 185 -2.56 -10.97 18.23
C THR A 185 -3.19 -9.59 18.00
N VAL A 186 -4.37 -9.31 18.55
CA VAL A 186 -4.95 -7.96 18.46
C VAL A 186 -4.08 -6.93 19.16
N ARG A 187 -3.46 -7.31 20.29
CA ARG A 187 -2.71 -6.41 21.19
C ARG A 187 -1.26 -6.80 21.42
N ASN A 188 -0.85 -7.99 21.00
CA ASN A 188 0.47 -8.55 21.27
C ASN A 188 1.16 -8.95 19.96
N THR A 189 2.48 -8.84 19.95
CA THR A 189 3.30 -9.13 18.78
C THR A 189 4.56 -9.90 19.18
N ASN A 190 5.04 -10.75 18.28
CA ASN A 190 6.36 -11.38 18.36
C ASN A 190 6.95 -11.45 16.95
N GLY A 191 7.55 -10.35 16.49
CA GLY A 191 8.20 -10.24 15.20
C GLY A 191 9.71 -10.36 15.30
N THR A 192 10.39 -10.17 14.17
CA THR A 192 11.86 -10.15 14.06
C THR A 192 12.40 -8.75 13.77
N GLY A 193 11.53 -7.78 13.58
CA GLY A 193 11.82 -6.47 12.99
C GLY A 193 12.63 -5.51 13.85
N PRO A 194 12.93 -4.33 13.29
CA PRO A 194 13.78 -3.30 13.91
C PRO A 194 13.23 -2.71 15.20
N TYR A 195 11.92 -2.80 15.42
CA TYR A 195 11.26 -2.31 16.63
C TYR A 195 10.38 -3.39 17.22
N ARG A 196 10.26 -3.40 18.56
CA ARG A 196 9.38 -4.27 19.32
C ARG A 196 8.25 -3.47 19.97
N LEU A 197 7.07 -4.04 20.07
CA LEU A 197 5.95 -3.44 20.78
C LEU A 197 6.30 -3.25 22.27
N ALA A 198 6.18 -2.01 22.75
CA ALA A 198 6.37 -1.69 24.16
C ALA A 198 5.04 -1.39 24.86
N VAL A 199 4.14 -0.63 24.20
CA VAL A 199 2.81 -0.28 24.74
C VAL A 199 1.78 -0.32 23.63
N ARG A 200 0.61 -0.87 23.91
CA ARG A 200 -0.56 -0.81 23.04
C ARG A 200 -1.79 -0.36 23.85
N GLU A 201 -2.19 0.87 23.62
CA GLU A 201 -3.44 1.46 24.14
C GLU A 201 -4.31 1.81 22.93
N PRO A 202 -5.29 0.96 22.56
CA PRO A 202 -6.13 1.19 21.38
C PRO A 202 -6.75 2.59 21.38
N ASP A 203 -6.79 3.22 20.20
CA ASP A 203 -7.27 4.59 19.94
C ASP A 203 -6.52 5.71 20.72
N VAL A 204 -5.49 5.38 21.49
CA VAL A 204 -4.68 6.33 22.26
C VAL A 204 -3.26 6.39 21.74
N ARG A 205 -2.53 5.29 21.82
CA ARG A 205 -1.14 5.20 21.32
C ARG A 205 -0.64 3.77 21.16
N THR A 206 0.34 3.64 20.27
CA THR A 206 1.19 2.45 20.17
C THR A 206 2.64 2.88 20.28
N VAL A 207 3.37 2.35 21.26
CA VAL A 207 4.79 2.65 21.48
C VAL A 207 5.62 1.46 21.03
N MET A 208 6.62 1.72 20.22
CA MET A 208 7.55 0.72 19.69
C MET A 208 8.97 1.14 20.06
N ALA A 209 9.67 0.26 20.78
CA ALA A 209 11.05 0.47 21.19
C ALA A 209 12.01 -0.22 20.20
N ARG A 210 13.17 0.37 19.98
CA ARG A 210 14.21 -0.21 19.13
C ARG A 210 14.59 -1.62 19.62
N ASN A 211 14.73 -2.53 18.68
CA ASN A 211 15.30 -3.85 18.87
C ASN A 211 16.80 -3.79 18.58
N ASP A 212 17.64 -3.55 19.58
CA ASP A 212 19.09 -3.39 19.39
C ASP A 212 19.77 -4.65 18.83
N ALA A 213 19.13 -5.81 18.98
CA ALA A 213 19.61 -7.07 18.42
C ALA A 213 19.20 -7.29 16.96
N TRP A 214 18.50 -6.34 16.33
CA TRP A 214 18.09 -6.49 14.94
C TRP A 214 19.29 -6.52 14.00
N TRP A 215 19.33 -7.51 13.12
CA TRP A 215 20.43 -7.79 12.20
C TRP A 215 20.77 -6.62 11.24
N GLY A 216 19.77 -5.78 10.91
CA GLY A 216 19.92 -4.72 9.91
C GLY A 216 20.56 -3.42 10.44
N TRP A 217 20.80 -3.26 11.75
CA TRP A 217 21.44 -2.03 12.28
C TRP A 217 22.88 -1.83 11.85
N GLN A 218 23.57 -2.88 11.45
CA GLN A 218 24.95 -2.78 10.96
C GLN A 218 25.02 -2.28 9.51
N GLY A 219 23.86 -2.22 8.82
CA GLY A 219 23.80 -1.90 7.40
C GLY A 219 24.41 -2.98 6.51
N GLN A 220 24.14 -2.91 5.22
CA GLN A 220 24.81 -3.71 4.20
C GLN A 220 25.43 -2.77 3.16
N GLN A 221 26.52 -3.20 2.53
CA GLN A 221 27.20 -2.36 1.54
C GLN A 221 26.25 -2.06 0.35
N GLY A 222 26.05 -0.79 0.05
CA GLY A 222 25.17 -0.34 -1.03
C GLY A 222 23.70 -0.12 -0.62
N GLU A 223 23.33 -0.38 0.63
CA GLU A 223 21.99 -0.12 1.16
C GLU A 223 21.89 1.28 1.79
N GLN A 224 20.63 1.75 1.96
CA GLN A 224 20.34 2.95 2.74
C GLN A 224 20.87 2.78 4.17
N PRO A 225 21.69 3.70 4.68
CA PRO A 225 22.19 3.62 6.05
C PRO A 225 21.02 3.54 7.06
N PRO A 226 21.17 2.73 8.11
CA PRO A 226 20.16 2.65 9.15
C PRO A 226 20.00 3.98 9.89
N GLY A 227 18.79 4.24 10.35
CA GLY A 227 18.45 5.42 11.14
C GLY A 227 18.97 5.33 12.59
N ASN A 228 18.64 6.38 13.35
CA ASN A 228 19.05 6.51 14.73
C ASN A 228 17.89 6.61 15.73
N VAL A 229 16.66 6.43 15.29
CA VAL A 229 15.46 6.47 16.12
C VAL A 229 15.46 5.30 17.10
N THR A 230 15.26 5.60 18.40
CA THR A 230 15.24 4.60 19.47
C THR A 230 13.84 4.25 19.95
N GLU A 231 12.87 5.11 19.66
CA GLU A 231 11.48 4.92 20.04
C GLU A 231 10.53 5.57 19.03
N ILE A 232 9.42 4.91 18.73
CA ILE A 232 8.34 5.42 17.90
C ILE A 232 7.08 5.46 18.75
N VAL A 233 6.46 6.64 18.87
CA VAL A 233 5.16 6.82 19.52
C VAL A 233 4.13 7.15 18.44
N TYR A 234 3.36 6.16 18.03
CA TYR A 234 2.24 6.34 17.12
C TYR A 234 0.99 6.80 17.86
N ARG A 235 0.34 7.86 17.35
CA ARG A 235 -0.89 8.43 17.91
C ARG A 235 -1.94 8.60 16.82
N PRO A 236 -3.09 7.93 16.89
CA PRO A 236 -4.20 8.17 15.99
C PRO A 236 -4.84 9.54 16.33
N ILE A 237 -4.90 10.45 15.36
CA ILE A 237 -5.54 11.76 15.48
C ILE A 237 -6.46 11.93 14.27
N ALA A 238 -7.74 11.61 14.43
CA ALA A 238 -8.72 11.58 13.34
C ALA A 238 -9.00 12.99 12.76
N SER A 239 -9.05 14.02 13.61
CA SER A 239 -9.28 15.40 13.16
C SER A 239 -8.05 15.96 12.47
N ASP A 240 -8.20 16.33 11.19
CA ASP A 240 -7.16 16.97 10.39
C ASP A 240 -6.61 18.23 11.06
N ALA A 241 -7.50 19.11 11.53
CA ALA A 241 -7.12 20.36 12.18
C ALA A 241 -6.29 20.13 13.44
N THR A 242 -6.69 19.14 14.26
CA THR A 242 -5.97 18.75 15.49
C THR A 242 -4.61 18.14 15.13
N ARG A 243 -4.54 17.28 14.11
CA ARG A 243 -3.30 16.64 13.67
C ARG A 243 -2.28 17.65 13.15
N ILE A 244 -2.72 18.67 12.37
CA ILE A 244 -1.86 19.74 11.90
C ILE A 244 -1.43 20.67 13.06
N ALA A 245 -2.33 21.00 13.98
CA ALA A 245 -1.98 21.77 15.17
C ALA A 245 -0.91 21.09 16.03
N ALA A 246 -1.03 19.77 16.24
CA ALA A 246 -0.06 18.96 16.99
C ALA A 246 1.35 18.98 16.33
N LEU A 247 1.44 18.97 14.98
CA LEU A 247 2.72 19.13 14.28
C LEU A 247 3.30 20.53 14.44
N LEU A 248 2.48 21.55 14.30
CA LEU A 248 2.93 22.95 14.40
C LEU A 248 3.41 23.31 15.81
N SER A 249 2.75 22.77 16.85
CA SER A 249 3.14 22.96 18.26
C SER A 249 4.36 22.11 18.66
N GLY A 250 4.74 21.10 17.86
CA GLY A 250 5.79 20.13 18.21
C GLY A 250 5.33 19.03 19.17
N GLU A 251 4.02 18.83 19.34
CA GLU A 251 3.47 17.67 20.06
C GLU A 251 3.71 16.36 19.28
N VAL A 252 3.72 16.42 17.95
CA VAL A 252 4.15 15.33 17.06
C VAL A 252 5.25 15.80 16.12
N ASP A 253 6.09 14.86 15.66
CA ASP A 253 7.24 15.12 14.81
C ASP A 253 6.96 14.81 13.33
N PHE A 254 5.99 13.92 13.08
CA PHE A 254 5.65 13.43 11.75
C PHE A 254 4.13 13.26 11.61
N VAL A 255 3.59 13.75 10.50
CA VAL A 255 2.18 13.58 10.10
C VAL A 255 2.12 12.96 8.73
N LEU A 256 1.44 11.82 8.64
CA LEU A 256 1.11 11.15 7.40
C LEU A 256 -0.17 11.78 6.82
N ASP A 257 -0.18 11.97 5.48
CA ASP A 257 -1.33 12.47 4.72
C ASP A 257 -1.93 13.79 5.26
N PRO A 258 -1.14 14.87 5.40
CA PRO A 258 -1.70 16.18 5.74
C PRO A 258 -2.66 16.65 4.62
N PRO A 259 -3.78 17.33 4.96
CA PRO A 259 -4.73 17.82 3.97
C PRO A 259 -4.09 18.79 2.96
N LEU A 260 -4.47 18.69 1.68
CA LEU A 260 -3.89 19.52 0.62
C LEU A 260 -4.07 21.02 0.85
N GLN A 261 -5.17 21.44 1.48
CA GLN A 261 -5.44 22.83 1.81
C GLN A 261 -4.45 23.42 2.83
N ASP A 262 -3.84 22.59 3.67
CA ASP A 262 -2.90 23.01 4.71
C ASP A 262 -1.43 23.02 4.24
N LEU A 263 -1.11 22.45 3.06
CA LEU A 263 0.27 22.30 2.60
C LEU A 263 1.02 23.64 2.49
N ASN A 264 0.38 24.70 1.98
CA ASN A 264 1.01 26.01 1.90
C ASN A 264 1.32 26.59 3.29
N ARG A 265 0.42 26.40 4.25
CA ARG A 265 0.64 26.78 5.65
C ARG A 265 1.79 26.02 6.27
N LEU A 266 1.86 24.71 6.02
CA LEU A 266 2.93 23.83 6.54
C LEU A 266 4.29 24.18 5.93
N ARG A 267 4.37 24.44 4.61
CA ARG A 267 5.61 24.87 3.92
C ARG A 267 6.15 26.20 4.44
N SER A 268 5.24 27.11 4.87
CA SER A 268 5.60 28.42 5.42
C SER A 268 5.89 28.40 6.92
N ALA A 269 5.59 27.30 7.61
CA ALA A 269 5.76 27.21 9.06
C ALA A 269 7.23 26.96 9.44
N SER A 270 7.73 27.76 10.40
CA SER A 270 9.08 27.56 10.93
C SER A 270 9.23 26.19 11.60
N GLY A 271 10.33 25.51 11.32
CA GLY A 271 10.65 24.20 11.93
C GLY A 271 9.82 23.03 11.39
N VAL A 272 9.07 23.22 10.31
CA VAL A 272 8.33 22.17 9.61
C VAL A 272 8.80 22.10 8.15
N LYS A 273 8.81 20.89 7.58
CA LYS A 273 9.02 20.65 6.15
C LYS A 273 7.98 19.68 5.61
N VAL A 274 7.70 19.75 4.33
CA VAL A 274 6.80 18.85 3.61
C VAL A 274 7.62 18.10 2.57
N LEU A 275 7.53 16.77 2.57
CA LEU A 275 7.98 15.90 1.49
C LEU A 275 6.79 15.53 0.63
N GLU A 276 6.98 15.45 -0.66
CA GLU A 276 5.93 15.09 -1.62
C GLU A 276 6.51 14.15 -2.66
N GLY A 277 5.76 13.13 -3.02
CA GLY A 277 6.13 12.18 -4.04
C GLY A 277 4.91 11.48 -4.65
N PRO A 278 5.03 10.95 -5.87
CA PRO A 278 3.95 10.18 -6.48
C PRO A 278 3.71 8.88 -5.71
N GLU A 279 2.43 8.51 -5.55
CA GLU A 279 2.00 7.21 -5.04
C GLU A 279 1.93 6.20 -6.19
N VAL A 280 2.22 4.93 -5.90
CA VAL A 280 2.00 3.80 -6.82
C VAL A 280 0.51 3.48 -6.93
N ARG A 281 -0.31 4.51 -7.09
CA ARG A 281 -1.78 4.44 -7.22
C ARG A 281 -2.27 5.30 -8.35
N THR A 282 -3.13 4.71 -9.21
CA THR A 282 -3.84 5.44 -10.26
C THR A 282 -5.31 5.59 -9.88
N LEU A 283 -5.85 6.80 -9.99
CA LEU A 283 -7.30 7.05 -9.96
C LEU A 283 -7.83 7.03 -11.38
N TYR A 284 -8.99 6.41 -11.56
CA TYR A 284 -9.63 6.25 -12.87
C TYR A 284 -11.15 6.07 -12.74
N ILE A 285 -11.86 6.37 -13.84
CA ILE A 285 -13.30 6.06 -13.98
C ILE A 285 -13.44 4.70 -14.65
N VAL A 286 -14.33 3.89 -14.18
CA VAL A 286 -14.69 2.57 -14.71
C VAL A 286 -16.09 2.62 -15.31
N PHE A 287 -16.26 2.05 -16.50
CA PHE A 287 -17.54 1.86 -17.16
C PHE A 287 -18.00 0.41 -17.06
N ASP A 288 -19.28 0.15 -16.79
CA ASP A 288 -19.86 -1.18 -16.98
C ASP A 288 -20.08 -1.41 -18.49
N VAL A 289 -19.17 -2.13 -19.13
CA VAL A 289 -19.21 -2.45 -20.55
C VAL A 289 -19.80 -3.83 -20.84
N GLY A 290 -20.12 -4.61 -19.80
CA GLY A 290 -20.56 -6.01 -19.98
C GLY A 290 -22.08 -6.17 -20.02
N ARG A 291 -22.86 -5.40 -19.24
CA ARG A 291 -24.33 -5.52 -19.21
C ARG A 291 -24.97 -5.16 -20.53
N ASP A 292 -26.13 -5.75 -20.82
CA ASP A 292 -26.92 -5.38 -21.99
C ASP A 292 -27.67 -4.06 -21.78
N GLU A 293 -28.08 -3.78 -20.54
CA GLU A 293 -28.71 -2.52 -20.11
C GLU A 293 -28.08 -2.06 -18.79
N LEU A 294 -27.79 -0.76 -18.65
CA LEU A 294 -27.25 -0.18 -17.42
C LEU A 294 -28.30 -0.11 -16.31
N LEU A 295 -27.89 -0.34 -15.06
CA LEU A 295 -28.80 -0.29 -13.90
C LEU A 295 -29.37 1.10 -13.65
N TYR A 296 -28.55 2.13 -13.79
CA TYR A 296 -28.87 3.50 -13.37
C TYR A 296 -28.71 4.48 -14.53
N SER A 297 -29.45 4.22 -15.64
CA SER A 297 -29.51 5.07 -16.82
C SER A 297 -30.95 5.22 -17.31
N ASP A 298 -31.22 6.33 -17.98
CA ASP A 298 -32.48 6.55 -18.71
C ASP A 298 -32.52 5.84 -20.07
N VAL A 299 -31.37 5.34 -20.56
CA VAL A 299 -31.30 4.53 -21.78
C VAL A 299 -31.76 3.11 -21.48
N LYS A 300 -32.84 2.67 -22.16
CA LYS A 300 -33.43 1.33 -21.99
C LYS A 300 -33.15 0.43 -23.20
N GLY A 301 -33.07 -0.88 -22.92
CA GLY A 301 -32.85 -1.93 -23.94
C GLY A 301 -31.46 -1.96 -24.54
N ARG A 302 -30.53 -1.13 -24.08
CA ARG A 302 -29.13 -1.13 -24.53
C ARG A 302 -28.20 -0.46 -23.51
N ASN A 303 -26.91 -0.76 -23.63
CA ASN A 303 -25.85 -0.17 -22.81
C ASN A 303 -25.02 0.80 -23.65
N PRO A 304 -25.09 2.12 -23.38
CA PRO A 304 -24.29 3.11 -24.09
C PRO A 304 -22.78 2.87 -24.00
N PHE A 305 -22.29 2.29 -22.88
CA PHE A 305 -20.87 2.08 -22.65
C PHE A 305 -20.27 0.91 -23.43
N LYS A 306 -21.07 0.06 -24.08
CA LYS A 306 -20.58 -0.92 -25.05
C LYS A 306 -20.00 -0.26 -26.31
N ASP A 307 -20.49 0.92 -26.67
CA ASP A 307 -19.97 1.68 -27.80
C ASP A 307 -18.69 2.44 -27.40
N LEU A 308 -17.59 2.12 -28.07
CA LEU A 308 -16.29 2.76 -27.83
C LEU A 308 -16.35 4.29 -28.00
N ARG A 309 -17.15 4.79 -28.95
CA ARG A 309 -17.32 6.23 -29.20
C ARG A 309 -17.88 6.96 -27.99
N VAL A 310 -18.80 6.32 -27.25
CA VAL A 310 -19.35 6.88 -26.01
C VAL A 310 -18.27 6.96 -24.92
N ARG A 311 -17.47 5.91 -24.75
CA ARG A 311 -16.37 5.93 -23.76
C ARG A 311 -15.32 6.98 -24.12
N GLN A 312 -14.94 7.07 -25.39
CA GLN A 312 -14.03 8.11 -25.90
C GLN A 312 -14.59 9.53 -25.71
N ALA A 313 -15.89 9.72 -25.94
CA ALA A 313 -16.54 11.00 -25.72
C ALA A 313 -16.47 11.44 -24.25
N LEU A 314 -16.81 10.54 -23.32
CA LEU A 314 -16.73 10.82 -21.89
C LEU A 314 -15.30 11.06 -21.41
N TYR A 315 -14.31 10.36 -21.99
CA TYR A 315 -12.89 10.60 -21.74
C TYR A 315 -12.48 12.01 -22.17
N GLN A 316 -12.77 12.38 -23.44
CA GLN A 316 -12.40 13.67 -24.01
C GLN A 316 -13.19 14.85 -23.41
N ALA A 317 -14.32 14.59 -22.76
CA ALA A 317 -15.08 15.61 -22.03
C ALA A 317 -14.41 16.04 -20.72
N ILE A 318 -13.44 15.27 -20.19
CA ILE A 318 -12.76 15.55 -18.91
C ILE A 318 -11.54 16.45 -19.12
N ASP A 319 -11.62 17.70 -18.67
CA ASP A 319 -10.45 18.58 -18.53
C ASP A 319 -9.65 18.18 -17.29
N ILE A 320 -8.75 17.21 -17.47
CA ILE A 320 -7.92 16.70 -16.38
C ILE A 320 -6.94 17.76 -15.87
N GLN A 321 -6.51 18.70 -16.72
CA GLN A 321 -5.65 19.80 -16.30
C GLN A 321 -6.36 20.77 -15.38
N ALA A 322 -7.67 20.99 -15.58
CA ALA A 322 -8.47 21.76 -14.63
C ALA A 322 -8.57 21.04 -13.28
N ILE A 323 -8.84 19.72 -13.27
CA ILE A 323 -8.85 18.91 -12.03
C ILE A 323 -7.49 19.00 -11.33
N HIS A 324 -6.39 18.82 -12.06
CA HIS A 324 -5.02 18.95 -11.52
C HIS A 324 -4.80 20.30 -10.84
N ARG A 325 -5.10 21.40 -11.55
CA ARG A 325 -4.83 22.76 -11.02
C ARG A 325 -5.76 23.15 -9.87
N THR A 326 -7.05 22.85 -9.97
CA THR A 326 -8.06 23.37 -9.03
C THR A 326 -8.39 22.38 -7.92
N THR A 327 -8.85 21.18 -8.27
CA THR A 327 -9.26 20.18 -7.30
C THR A 327 -8.07 19.59 -6.56
N MET A 328 -7.01 19.25 -7.29
CA MET A 328 -5.81 18.63 -6.72
C MET A 328 -4.74 19.66 -6.31
N ARG A 329 -4.94 20.94 -6.58
CA ARG A 329 -4.00 22.02 -6.21
C ARG A 329 -2.57 21.77 -6.68
N GLY A 330 -2.40 21.13 -7.84
CA GLY A 330 -1.11 20.69 -8.37
C GLY A 330 -0.58 19.39 -7.77
N GLN A 331 -1.28 18.78 -6.81
CA GLN A 331 -0.86 17.56 -6.11
C GLN A 331 -1.38 16.29 -6.81
N SER A 332 -1.02 16.11 -8.06
CA SER A 332 -1.31 14.92 -8.86
C SER A 332 -0.38 14.85 -10.07
N VAL A 333 -0.12 13.64 -10.57
CA VAL A 333 0.59 13.42 -11.82
C VAL A 333 -0.44 12.95 -12.85
N VAL A 334 -0.79 13.82 -13.79
CA VAL A 334 -1.76 13.49 -14.86
C VAL A 334 -1.22 12.34 -15.70
N THR A 335 -2.05 11.32 -15.95
CA THR A 335 -1.63 10.11 -16.67
C THR A 335 -2.70 9.61 -17.65
N GLY A 336 -2.28 8.95 -18.71
CA GLY A 336 -3.11 8.11 -19.60
C GLY A 336 -2.93 6.62 -19.31
N SER A 337 -2.01 6.26 -18.41
CA SER A 337 -1.68 4.88 -18.06
C SER A 337 -2.37 4.41 -16.77
N LEU A 338 -2.70 3.12 -16.73
CA LEU A 338 -3.11 2.44 -15.50
C LEU A 338 -1.92 2.16 -14.58
N ILE A 339 -0.71 2.10 -15.15
CA ILE A 339 0.51 1.67 -14.46
C ILE A 339 1.35 2.90 -14.11
N PRO A 340 1.64 3.17 -12.82
CA PRO A 340 2.55 4.24 -12.38
C PRO A 340 4.01 4.02 -12.82
N GLU A 341 4.77 5.12 -12.97
CA GLU A 341 6.16 5.10 -13.44
C GLU A 341 7.10 4.22 -12.59
N GLN A 342 6.82 4.08 -11.29
CA GLN A 342 7.61 3.28 -10.34
C GLN A 342 7.33 1.77 -10.43
N VAL A 343 6.35 1.37 -11.23
CA VAL A 343 5.89 -0.02 -11.34
C VAL A 343 6.53 -0.68 -12.56
N ASN A 344 7.09 -1.87 -12.37
CA ASN A 344 7.61 -2.67 -13.48
C ASN A 344 6.51 -2.91 -14.51
N GLY A 345 6.81 -2.57 -15.77
CA GLY A 345 5.86 -2.61 -16.88
C GLY A 345 5.27 -1.26 -17.25
N TYR A 346 5.63 -0.17 -16.58
CA TYR A 346 5.35 1.17 -17.08
C TYR A 346 6.06 1.41 -18.42
N VAL A 347 5.36 1.99 -19.37
CA VAL A 347 5.86 2.34 -20.70
C VAL A 347 5.46 3.77 -21.02
N ARG A 348 6.44 4.66 -21.03
CA ARG A 348 6.22 6.12 -21.23
C ARG A 348 5.52 6.44 -22.55
N GLU A 349 5.84 5.71 -23.62
CA GLU A 349 5.25 5.89 -24.94
C GLU A 349 3.77 5.51 -24.99
N GLU A 350 3.32 4.66 -24.06
CA GLU A 350 1.92 4.25 -23.93
C GLU A 350 1.14 5.09 -22.89
N ASP A 351 1.82 5.95 -22.13
CA ASP A 351 1.19 6.89 -21.19
C ASP A 351 0.65 8.13 -21.92
N VAL A 352 -0.28 7.90 -22.83
CA VAL A 352 -0.87 8.95 -23.69
C VAL A 352 -2.37 9.05 -23.43
N ARG A 353 -2.82 10.23 -23.03
CA ARG A 353 -4.24 10.54 -22.86
C ARG A 353 -4.90 10.93 -24.18
N LEU A 354 -6.18 10.61 -24.32
CA LEU A 354 -7.01 11.30 -25.30
C LEU A 354 -7.10 12.79 -24.94
N PRO A 355 -6.99 13.69 -25.92
CA PRO A 355 -7.02 15.14 -25.66
C PRO A 355 -8.40 15.57 -25.15
N TYR A 356 -8.40 16.57 -24.26
CA TYR A 356 -9.63 17.24 -23.88
C TYR A 356 -10.23 17.99 -25.09
N ASP A 357 -11.41 17.60 -25.53
CA ASP A 357 -12.11 18.18 -26.66
C ASP A 357 -13.64 17.97 -26.52
N GLN A 358 -14.34 19.00 -26.02
CA GLN A 358 -15.80 18.94 -25.87
C GLN A 358 -16.55 18.90 -27.21
N ALA A 359 -16.01 19.50 -28.27
CA ALA A 359 -16.66 19.49 -29.57
C ALA A 359 -16.62 18.06 -30.16
N ARG A 360 -15.45 17.43 -30.11
CA ARG A 360 -15.30 16.03 -30.53
C ARG A 360 -16.13 15.07 -29.67
N ALA A 361 -16.16 15.29 -28.35
CA ALA A 361 -17.00 14.50 -27.45
C ALA A 361 -18.49 14.54 -27.83
N ARG A 362 -19.02 15.74 -28.11
CA ARG A 362 -20.42 15.87 -28.60
C ARG A 362 -20.63 15.17 -29.96
N ALA A 363 -19.67 15.30 -30.88
CA ALA A 363 -19.75 14.63 -32.17
C ALA A 363 -19.78 13.11 -32.01
N LEU A 364 -18.88 12.54 -31.20
CA LEU A 364 -18.85 11.10 -30.91
C LEU A 364 -20.15 10.59 -30.25
N LEU A 365 -20.75 11.35 -29.34
CA LEU A 365 -22.05 11.00 -28.76
C LEU A 365 -23.15 11.00 -29.82
N ALA A 366 -23.18 11.99 -30.72
CA ALA A 366 -24.15 12.05 -31.81
C ALA A 366 -23.96 10.89 -32.81
N GLU A 367 -22.70 10.59 -33.20
CA GLU A 367 -22.35 9.44 -34.05
C GLU A 367 -22.76 8.09 -33.41
N ALA A 368 -22.73 7.99 -32.08
CA ALA A 368 -23.15 6.82 -31.33
C ALA A 368 -24.70 6.75 -31.11
N GLY A 369 -25.46 7.74 -31.63
CA GLY A 369 -26.91 7.79 -31.51
C GLY A 369 -27.43 8.49 -30.24
N TYR A 370 -26.61 9.33 -29.59
CA TYR A 370 -26.94 10.10 -28.40
C TYR A 370 -26.72 11.62 -28.62
N PRO A 371 -27.33 12.26 -29.63
CA PRO A 371 -27.05 13.68 -29.95
C PRO A 371 -27.46 14.63 -28.81
N ASN A 372 -28.41 14.22 -27.96
CA ASN A 372 -28.88 14.98 -26.79
C ASN A 372 -28.30 14.43 -25.46
N GLY A 373 -27.31 13.54 -25.55
CA GLY A 373 -26.78 12.82 -24.41
C GLY A 373 -27.76 11.83 -23.78
N PHE A 374 -27.53 11.52 -22.50
CA PHE A 374 -28.34 10.61 -21.69
C PHE A 374 -28.11 10.89 -20.20
N GLN A 375 -28.85 10.18 -19.33
CA GLN A 375 -28.63 10.24 -17.89
C GLN A 375 -28.02 8.94 -17.37
N VAL A 376 -27.09 9.07 -16.40
CA VAL A 376 -26.45 7.94 -15.71
C VAL A 376 -26.07 8.33 -14.28
N THR A 377 -25.99 7.35 -13.37
CA THR A 377 -25.48 7.57 -12.02
C THR A 377 -23.97 7.29 -11.98
N LEU A 378 -23.20 8.24 -11.44
CA LEU A 378 -21.77 8.07 -11.10
C LEU A 378 -21.63 7.75 -9.61
N ASP A 379 -21.08 6.59 -9.30
CA ASP A 379 -20.78 6.16 -7.94
C ASP A 379 -19.39 6.61 -7.51
N CYS A 380 -19.28 7.21 -6.33
CA CYS A 380 -18.06 7.83 -5.86
C CYS A 380 -17.85 7.60 -4.36
N PRO A 381 -16.64 7.20 -3.91
CA PRO A 381 -16.31 7.31 -2.50
C PRO A 381 -16.11 8.77 -2.10
N ASN A 382 -16.15 9.08 -0.80
CA ASN A 382 -15.95 10.45 -0.29
C ASN A 382 -14.97 10.54 0.90
N ASN A 383 -14.30 9.45 1.22
CA ASN A 383 -13.31 9.40 2.29
C ASN A 383 -12.22 8.32 2.06
N ARG A 384 -11.93 8.02 0.79
CA ARG A 384 -10.94 7.00 0.43
C ARG A 384 -9.71 7.56 -0.26
N TYR A 385 -9.91 8.49 -1.19
CA TYR A 385 -8.83 9.10 -1.98
C TYR A 385 -8.81 10.60 -1.72
N ILE A 386 -7.67 11.22 -2.01
CA ILE A 386 -7.53 12.66 -1.86
C ILE A 386 -8.54 13.37 -2.78
N ASN A 387 -9.46 14.12 -2.20
CA ASN A 387 -10.49 14.93 -2.89
C ASN A 387 -11.39 14.11 -3.85
N ASP A 388 -11.67 12.85 -3.53
CA ASP A 388 -12.45 11.93 -4.38
C ASP A 388 -13.84 12.50 -4.75
N GLU A 389 -14.60 12.98 -3.78
CA GLU A 389 -15.92 13.57 -4.04
C GLU A 389 -15.83 14.81 -4.95
N GLN A 390 -14.86 15.69 -4.71
CA GLN A 390 -14.65 16.90 -5.51
C GLN A 390 -14.22 16.56 -6.95
N ILE A 391 -13.44 15.49 -7.14
CA ILE A 391 -13.10 14.97 -8.47
C ILE A 391 -14.39 14.51 -9.19
N CYS A 392 -15.24 13.74 -8.53
CA CYS A 392 -16.50 13.26 -9.10
C CYS A 392 -17.45 14.43 -9.42
N GLN A 393 -17.56 15.43 -8.55
CA GLN A 393 -18.36 16.66 -8.80
C GLN A 393 -17.85 17.40 -10.04
N ALA A 394 -16.53 17.55 -10.19
CA ALA A 394 -15.92 18.17 -11.36
C ALA A 394 -16.23 17.40 -12.65
N ILE A 395 -16.10 16.07 -12.63
CA ILE A 395 -16.43 15.20 -13.77
C ILE A 395 -17.90 15.28 -14.13
N THR A 396 -18.80 15.25 -13.15
CA THR A 396 -20.25 15.43 -13.36
C THR A 396 -20.55 16.73 -14.09
N ALA A 397 -19.95 17.84 -13.65
CA ALA A 397 -20.11 19.14 -14.30
C ALA A 397 -19.54 19.17 -15.74
N MET A 398 -18.42 18.48 -15.99
CA MET A 398 -17.80 18.40 -17.31
C MET A 398 -18.64 17.54 -18.28
N TRP A 399 -19.17 16.40 -17.85
CA TRP A 399 -20.04 15.55 -18.66
C TRP A 399 -21.37 16.22 -19.01
N ALA A 400 -21.93 17.02 -18.09
CA ALA A 400 -23.13 17.81 -18.35
C ALA A 400 -22.97 18.76 -19.54
N ARG A 401 -21.75 19.34 -19.76
CA ARG A 401 -21.47 20.24 -20.88
C ARG A 401 -21.53 19.56 -22.25
N VAL A 402 -21.43 18.25 -22.30
CA VAL A 402 -21.55 17.46 -23.53
C VAL A 402 -22.89 16.71 -23.62
N GLY A 403 -23.84 17.00 -22.72
CA GLY A 403 -25.19 16.45 -22.73
C GLY A 403 -25.39 15.21 -21.83
N VAL A 404 -24.35 14.67 -21.21
CA VAL A 404 -24.48 13.52 -20.30
C VAL A 404 -24.76 14.01 -18.89
N ARG A 405 -26.01 13.86 -18.45
CA ARG A 405 -26.47 14.26 -17.12
C ARG A 405 -26.13 13.18 -16.11
N THR A 406 -25.37 13.53 -15.09
CA THR A 406 -24.88 12.58 -14.11
C THR A 406 -25.51 12.82 -12.75
N SER A 407 -26.18 11.81 -12.20
CA SER A 407 -26.58 11.78 -10.79
C SER A 407 -25.40 11.29 -9.97
N LEU A 408 -24.79 12.15 -9.16
CA LEU A 408 -23.68 11.76 -8.30
C LEU A 408 -24.20 11.06 -7.04
N ARG A 409 -23.77 9.80 -6.82
CA ARG A 409 -24.01 9.05 -5.59
C ARG A 409 -22.70 8.94 -4.82
N SER A 410 -22.49 9.88 -3.89
CA SER A 410 -21.28 9.97 -3.05
C SER A 410 -21.54 9.30 -1.70
N GLN A 411 -20.60 8.45 -1.24
CA GLN A 411 -20.79 7.68 -0.01
C GLN A 411 -19.45 7.26 0.61
N PRO A 412 -19.42 6.96 1.93
CA PRO A 412 -18.23 6.44 2.58
C PRO A 412 -17.74 5.13 1.97
N ILE A 413 -16.43 4.86 2.13
CA ILE A 413 -15.74 3.74 1.46
C ILE A 413 -16.36 2.36 1.72
N ALA A 414 -16.85 2.08 2.95
CA ALA A 414 -17.38 0.75 3.28
C ALA A 414 -18.69 0.43 2.54
N PRO A 415 -19.75 1.28 2.54
CA PRO A 415 -20.93 1.06 1.72
C PRO A 415 -20.63 1.13 0.20
N PHE A 416 -19.69 2.00 -0.24
CA PHE A 416 -19.26 2.07 -1.62
C PHE A 416 -18.70 0.74 -2.11
N PHE A 417 -17.72 0.15 -1.38
CA PHE A 417 -17.16 -1.14 -1.77
C PHE A 417 -18.17 -2.27 -1.70
N ALA A 418 -19.00 -2.31 -0.67
CA ALA A 418 -20.07 -3.31 -0.58
C ALA A 418 -21.03 -3.24 -1.78
N GLN A 419 -21.27 -2.05 -2.33
CA GLN A 419 -22.11 -1.82 -3.48
C GLN A 419 -21.44 -2.31 -4.78
N ILE A 420 -20.23 -1.81 -5.11
CA ILE A 420 -19.55 -2.18 -6.36
C ILE A 420 -19.21 -3.67 -6.42
N GLN A 421 -18.88 -4.29 -5.26
CA GLN A 421 -18.61 -5.73 -5.15
C GLN A 421 -19.84 -6.61 -5.41
N ARG A 422 -21.05 -6.05 -5.31
CA ARG A 422 -22.30 -6.72 -5.74
C ARG A 422 -22.67 -6.38 -7.19
N ASP A 423 -21.78 -5.74 -7.93
CA ASP A 423 -22.02 -5.25 -9.29
C ASP A 423 -23.19 -4.23 -9.37
N ASP A 424 -23.50 -3.54 -8.28
CA ASP A 424 -24.60 -2.59 -8.17
C ASP A 424 -24.15 -1.18 -8.56
N THR A 425 -23.64 -1.03 -9.78
CA THR A 425 -23.10 0.21 -10.32
C THR A 425 -23.21 0.22 -11.86
N SER A 426 -23.10 1.40 -12.47
CA SER A 426 -23.03 1.59 -13.93
C SER A 426 -21.74 2.28 -14.35
N VAL A 427 -21.30 3.26 -13.57
CA VAL A 427 -20.02 3.94 -13.73
C VAL A 427 -19.54 4.43 -12.37
N TYR A 428 -18.25 4.32 -12.09
CA TYR A 428 -17.72 4.65 -10.77
C TYR A 428 -16.25 5.12 -10.80
N LEU A 429 -15.87 5.86 -9.75
CA LEU A 429 -14.48 6.21 -9.48
C LEU A 429 -13.81 5.11 -8.66
N LEU A 430 -12.63 4.68 -9.08
CA LEU A 430 -11.78 3.78 -8.30
C LEU A 430 -10.32 4.26 -8.33
N GLY A 431 -9.59 3.95 -7.27
CA GLY A 431 -8.15 4.11 -7.20
C GLY A 431 -7.48 2.75 -6.94
N TRP A 432 -6.49 2.40 -7.76
CA TRP A 432 -5.79 1.13 -7.67
C TRP A 432 -4.32 1.32 -7.31
N GLY A 433 -3.93 0.84 -6.15
CA GLY A 433 -2.52 0.76 -5.75
C GLY A 433 -1.89 -0.54 -6.24
N VAL A 434 -0.59 -0.53 -6.51
CA VAL A 434 0.15 -1.69 -7.03
C VAL A 434 1.18 -2.18 -6.00
N PRO A 435 0.75 -2.92 -4.96
CA PRO A 435 1.64 -3.35 -3.88
C PRO A 435 2.75 -4.30 -4.33
N THR A 436 2.55 -5.04 -5.42
CA THR A 436 3.55 -5.94 -5.99
C THR A 436 4.61 -5.20 -6.82
N LEU A 437 4.38 -3.92 -7.13
CA LEU A 437 5.19 -3.11 -8.07
C LEU A 437 5.39 -3.78 -9.44
N ASP A 438 4.39 -4.54 -9.87
CA ASP A 438 4.39 -5.19 -11.18
C ASP A 438 3.03 -5.03 -11.87
N ALA A 439 3.06 -4.72 -13.17
CA ALA A 439 1.87 -4.46 -13.98
C ALA A 439 0.89 -5.64 -14.01
N LEU A 440 1.39 -6.89 -13.90
CA LEU A 440 0.54 -8.08 -13.90
C LEU A 440 -0.57 -7.98 -12.84
N TYR A 441 -0.26 -7.46 -11.65
CA TYR A 441 -1.25 -7.29 -10.58
C TYR A 441 -2.45 -6.44 -11.03
N SER A 442 -2.19 -5.34 -11.73
CA SER A 442 -3.25 -4.47 -12.26
C SER A 442 -4.01 -5.11 -13.41
N PHE A 443 -3.29 -5.68 -14.37
CA PHE A 443 -3.92 -6.32 -15.53
C PHE A 443 -4.76 -7.52 -15.12
N GLN A 444 -4.23 -8.40 -14.29
CA GLN A 444 -4.94 -9.58 -13.82
C GLN A 444 -6.20 -9.20 -13.01
N SER A 445 -6.08 -8.27 -12.07
CA SER A 445 -7.19 -7.93 -11.18
C SER A 445 -8.29 -7.13 -11.86
N LEU A 446 -7.94 -6.22 -12.77
CA LEU A 446 -8.84 -5.20 -13.31
C LEU A 446 -9.30 -5.46 -14.75
N LEU A 447 -8.51 -6.18 -15.55
CA LEU A 447 -8.72 -6.30 -16.99
C LEU A 447 -8.87 -7.73 -17.49
N ALA A 448 -8.43 -8.74 -16.73
CA ALA A 448 -8.73 -10.13 -17.07
C ALA A 448 -10.26 -10.37 -17.04
N SER A 449 -10.74 -11.19 -17.95
CA SER A 449 -12.12 -11.68 -17.90
C SER A 449 -12.38 -12.43 -16.60
N ARG A 450 -13.56 -12.25 -15.98
CA ARG A 450 -13.88 -12.77 -14.64
C ARG A 450 -13.86 -14.30 -14.52
N ASP A 451 -14.03 -14.99 -15.64
CA ASP A 451 -14.08 -16.46 -15.70
C ASP A 451 -12.72 -17.08 -16.07
N GLY A 452 -11.66 -16.29 -16.13
CA GLY A 452 -10.33 -16.69 -16.63
C GLY A 452 -9.52 -17.59 -15.69
N GLY A 453 -9.86 -17.62 -14.39
CA GLY A 453 -9.13 -18.41 -13.40
C GLY A 453 -8.96 -17.73 -12.04
N PRO A 454 -8.26 -18.35 -11.09
CA PRO A 454 -8.03 -17.79 -9.77
C PRO A 454 -7.33 -16.44 -9.81
N GLY A 455 -7.92 -15.42 -9.19
CA GLY A 455 -7.40 -14.05 -9.16
C GLY A 455 -7.71 -13.20 -10.39
N ASP A 456 -8.23 -13.80 -11.49
CA ASP A 456 -8.55 -13.09 -12.71
C ASP A 456 -9.85 -12.29 -12.55
N GLY A 457 -9.80 -11.01 -12.91
CA GLY A 457 -10.94 -10.11 -12.93
C GLY A 457 -11.62 -9.87 -11.59
N ILE A 458 -10.97 -10.16 -10.46
CA ILE A 458 -11.58 -10.05 -9.11
C ILE A 458 -12.02 -8.63 -8.75
N TRP A 459 -11.49 -7.62 -9.42
CA TRP A 459 -11.85 -6.21 -9.31
C TRP A 459 -12.38 -5.62 -10.63
N ASN A 460 -12.62 -6.45 -11.62
CA ASN A 460 -13.19 -6.06 -12.91
C ASN A 460 -14.72 -5.93 -12.81
N PHE A 461 -15.22 -5.00 -11.99
CA PHE A 461 -16.67 -4.75 -11.84
C PHE A 461 -17.27 -4.00 -13.06
N GLY A 462 -16.42 -3.45 -13.94
CA GLY A 462 -16.81 -2.94 -15.25
C GLY A 462 -17.11 -4.03 -16.28
N ARG A 463 -16.79 -5.30 -15.96
CA ARG A 463 -17.05 -6.48 -16.81
C ARG A 463 -16.40 -6.38 -18.19
N TYR A 464 -15.27 -5.71 -18.27
CA TYR A 464 -14.46 -5.72 -19.46
C TYR A 464 -14.03 -7.16 -19.80
N SER A 465 -14.11 -7.53 -21.06
CA SER A 465 -13.68 -8.84 -21.56
C SER A 465 -13.12 -8.67 -22.96
N ASN A 466 -11.89 -9.10 -23.17
CA ASN A 466 -11.22 -9.09 -24.45
C ASN A 466 -10.26 -10.29 -24.49
N GLN A 467 -10.52 -11.22 -25.39
CA GLN A 467 -9.72 -12.44 -25.51
C GLN A 467 -8.22 -12.14 -25.69
N ARG A 468 -7.87 -11.11 -26.47
CA ARG A 468 -6.45 -10.74 -26.66
C ARG A 468 -5.82 -10.23 -25.38
N MET A 469 -6.55 -9.49 -24.54
CA MET A 469 -6.09 -9.08 -23.22
C MET A 469 -5.85 -10.29 -22.31
N ASP A 470 -6.75 -11.26 -22.31
CA ASP A 470 -6.61 -12.48 -21.50
C ASP A 470 -5.39 -13.31 -21.93
N GLU A 471 -5.14 -13.42 -23.25
CA GLU A 471 -3.93 -14.06 -23.80
C GLU A 471 -2.65 -13.36 -23.35
N LEU A 472 -2.64 -12.02 -23.38
CA LEU A 472 -1.49 -11.22 -22.95
C LEU A 472 -1.25 -11.36 -21.43
N ILE A 473 -2.31 -11.38 -20.63
CA ILE A 473 -2.21 -11.63 -19.19
C ILE A 473 -1.67 -13.03 -18.91
N ALA A 474 -2.13 -14.05 -19.64
CA ALA A 474 -1.59 -15.40 -19.52
C ALA A 474 -0.09 -15.47 -19.81
N ARG A 475 0.38 -14.75 -20.85
CA ARG A 475 1.80 -14.61 -21.14
C ARG A 475 2.56 -13.87 -20.04
N MET A 476 2.00 -12.80 -19.46
CA MET A 476 2.62 -12.10 -18.32
C MET A 476 2.81 -13.00 -17.10
N LYS A 477 1.94 -13.99 -16.90
CA LYS A 477 2.01 -14.95 -15.79
C LYS A 477 3.10 -16.00 -15.99
N THR A 478 3.50 -16.29 -17.22
CA THR A 478 4.37 -17.43 -17.52
C THR A 478 5.70 -17.05 -18.17
N GLU A 479 5.76 -15.93 -18.90
CA GLU A 479 6.96 -15.46 -19.58
C GLU A 479 7.82 -14.57 -18.66
N THR A 480 9.09 -14.44 -19.00
CA THR A 480 10.06 -13.59 -18.31
C THR A 480 10.83 -12.71 -19.31
N GLY A 481 11.61 -11.75 -18.81
CA GLY A 481 12.50 -10.93 -19.63
C GLY A 481 11.80 -10.17 -20.78
N PRO A 482 12.44 -10.06 -21.95
CA PRO A 482 11.94 -9.25 -23.08
C PRO A 482 10.57 -9.69 -23.61
N ALA A 483 10.27 -11.00 -23.63
CA ALA A 483 8.99 -11.53 -24.09
C ALA A 483 7.84 -11.06 -23.19
N ARG A 484 8.04 -11.11 -21.88
CA ARG A 484 7.07 -10.59 -20.90
C ARG A 484 6.86 -9.09 -21.04
N GLN A 485 7.95 -8.31 -21.21
CA GLN A 485 7.85 -6.86 -21.40
C GLN A 485 7.11 -6.51 -22.72
N ALA A 486 7.28 -7.29 -23.76
CA ALA A 486 6.52 -7.13 -25.01
C ALA A 486 5.03 -7.38 -24.80
N ALA A 487 4.64 -8.42 -24.03
CA ALA A 487 3.25 -8.68 -23.68
C ALA A 487 2.63 -7.54 -22.86
N ILE A 488 3.36 -6.98 -21.89
CA ILE A 488 2.92 -5.83 -21.10
C ILE A 488 2.70 -4.59 -22.00
N ARG A 489 3.64 -4.27 -22.88
CA ARG A 489 3.54 -3.13 -23.81
C ARG A 489 2.32 -3.28 -24.74
N GLU A 490 2.10 -4.46 -25.28
CA GLU A 490 0.94 -4.73 -26.15
C GLU A 490 -0.38 -4.59 -25.37
N ALA A 491 -0.43 -5.06 -24.13
CA ALA A 491 -1.60 -4.92 -23.27
C ALA A 491 -1.90 -3.45 -22.92
N LEU A 492 -0.88 -2.62 -22.66
CA LEU A 492 -1.05 -1.17 -22.46
C LEU A 492 -1.62 -0.49 -23.70
N LYS A 493 -1.12 -0.86 -24.90
CA LYS A 493 -1.65 -0.36 -26.17
C LYS A 493 -3.13 -0.73 -26.34
N LEU A 494 -3.47 -2.00 -26.15
CA LEU A 494 -4.85 -2.49 -26.23
C LEU A 494 -5.78 -1.81 -25.20
N TYR A 495 -5.30 -1.62 -23.97
CA TYR A 495 -6.01 -0.87 -22.93
C TYR A 495 -6.37 0.56 -23.36
N ARG A 496 -5.42 1.26 -23.99
CA ARG A 496 -5.63 2.61 -24.51
C ARG A 496 -6.62 2.63 -25.69
N GLU A 497 -6.58 1.62 -26.56
CA GLU A 497 -7.45 1.50 -27.72
C GLU A 497 -8.89 1.16 -27.32
N ASP A 498 -9.08 0.26 -26.35
CA ASP A 498 -10.39 -0.20 -25.90
C ASP A 498 -11.08 0.74 -24.91
N VAL A 499 -10.33 1.60 -24.24
CA VAL A 499 -10.85 2.54 -23.21
C VAL A 499 -11.82 1.88 -22.22
N PRO A 500 -11.45 0.78 -21.54
CA PRO A 500 -12.30 0.20 -20.50
C PRO A 500 -12.43 1.11 -19.28
N HIS A 501 -11.41 1.93 -19.05
CA HIS A 501 -11.32 2.92 -17.98
C HIS A 501 -10.89 4.28 -18.53
N VAL A 502 -11.11 5.34 -17.75
CA VAL A 502 -10.53 6.66 -17.99
C VAL A 502 -9.50 6.93 -16.90
N PRO A 503 -8.19 6.71 -17.13
CA PRO A 503 -7.16 7.12 -16.19
C PRO A 503 -7.24 8.62 -15.95
N LEU A 504 -7.11 9.05 -14.70
CA LEU A 504 -7.13 10.46 -14.32
C LEU A 504 -5.73 10.94 -13.93
N HIS A 505 -5.21 10.42 -12.84
CA HIS A 505 -3.90 10.81 -12.32
C HIS A 505 -3.34 9.78 -11.33
N HIS A 506 -2.03 9.80 -11.12
CA HIS A 506 -1.39 9.21 -9.95
C HIS A 506 -1.45 10.22 -8.81
N GLN A 507 -1.80 9.79 -7.62
CA GLN A 507 -1.83 10.67 -6.45
C GLN A 507 -0.42 11.12 -6.08
N MET A 508 -0.31 12.37 -5.59
CA MET A 508 0.86 12.82 -4.86
C MET A 508 0.57 12.66 -3.37
N ILE A 509 1.48 12.03 -2.65
CA ILE A 509 1.36 11.85 -1.20
C ILE A 509 2.26 12.82 -0.46
N PRO A 510 1.67 13.75 0.29
CA PRO A 510 2.44 14.63 1.15
C PRO A 510 2.71 13.98 2.51
N TRP A 511 3.93 14.16 3.00
CA TRP A 511 4.33 13.88 4.38
C TRP A 511 4.81 15.18 5.02
N ALA A 512 4.28 15.54 6.18
CA ALA A 512 4.71 16.74 6.91
C ALA A 512 5.47 16.36 8.17
N MET A 513 6.61 16.99 8.41
CA MET A 513 7.46 16.66 9.56
C MET A 513 8.25 17.84 10.08
N ARG A 514 8.76 17.70 11.29
CA ARG A 514 9.72 18.65 11.88
C ARG A 514 11.02 18.62 11.09
N THR A 515 11.72 19.75 10.99
CA THR A 515 12.95 19.89 10.19
C THR A 515 14.11 19.02 10.71
N ASN A 516 14.12 18.67 12.00
CA ASN A 516 15.12 17.80 12.62
C ASN A 516 14.90 16.30 12.33
N LEU A 517 13.75 15.90 11.76
CA LEU A 517 13.49 14.53 11.33
C LEU A 517 13.77 14.39 9.83
N THR A 518 14.52 13.37 9.44
CA THR A 518 14.72 12.97 8.04
C THR A 518 14.33 11.52 7.87
N ILE A 519 13.49 11.24 6.89
CA ILE A 519 13.03 9.90 6.51
C ILE A 519 12.87 9.85 4.98
N PRO A 520 13.32 8.79 4.28
CA PRO A 520 13.07 8.63 2.85
C PRO A 520 11.57 8.57 2.57
N HIS A 521 11.09 9.38 1.62
CA HIS A 521 9.71 9.29 1.16
C HIS A 521 9.51 8.01 0.35
N ALA A 522 8.44 7.27 0.63
CA ALA A 522 8.15 6.01 -0.04
C ALA A 522 6.83 6.09 -0.83
N ALA A 523 6.89 5.74 -2.13
CA ALA A 523 5.75 5.84 -3.05
C ALA A 523 4.61 4.84 -2.74
N ASN A 524 4.79 3.91 -1.80
CA ASN A 524 3.73 3.06 -1.26
C ASN A 524 3.02 3.66 -0.03
N ASN A 525 3.34 4.91 0.32
CA ASN A 525 2.83 5.62 1.50
C ASN A 525 3.10 4.92 2.85
N GLN A 526 4.22 4.21 2.94
CA GLN A 526 4.63 3.49 4.15
C GLN A 526 5.89 4.10 4.73
N PRO A 527 5.87 4.74 5.92
CA PRO A 527 7.07 5.27 6.55
C PRO A 527 7.92 4.13 7.13
N TYR A 528 9.19 4.04 6.73
CA TYR A 528 10.15 3.06 7.24
C TYR A 528 11.07 3.72 8.26
N PHE A 529 10.72 3.69 9.54
CA PHE A 529 11.48 4.37 10.59
C PHE A 529 12.85 3.77 10.85
N ARG A 530 13.13 2.55 10.34
CA ARG A 530 14.48 1.98 10.35
C ARG A 530 15.52 2.84 9.61
N TRP A 531 15.07 3.75 8.74
CA TRP A 531 15.91 4.71 8.02
C TRP A 531 15.75 6.15 8.53
N ALA A 532 14.93 6.36 9.53
CA ALA A 532 14.67 7.70 10.05
C ALA A 532 15.84 8.21 10.90
N VAL A 533 16.25 9.46 10.66
CA VAL A 533 17.31 10.15 11.42
C VAL A 533 16.71 11.36 12.13
N MET A 534 16.86 11.41 13.45
CA MET A 534 16.61 12.59 14.28
C MET A 534 17.94 13.28 14.64
N ASN A 535 18.05 14.57 14.28
CA ASN A 535 19.19 15.45 14.60
C ASN A 535 18.96 16.26 15.85
#